data_bad5f97c5d7ddfe578153352f2951a3f
#
_entry.id   bad5f97c5d7ddfe578153352f2951a3f
#
_cell.length_a   1.000
_cell.length_b   1.000
_cell.length_c   1.000
_cell.angle_alpha   90.00
_cell.angle_beta   90.00
_cell.angle_gamma   90.00
#
_symmetry.space_group_name_H-M   'P 1'
#
loop_
_entity.id
_entity.type
_entity.pdbx_description
1 polymer ?
#
loop_
_entity_poly.entity_id
_entity_poly.type
_entity_poly.pdbx_seq_one_letter_code
_entity_poly.pdbx_strand_id
1 'polypeptide(L)'
;HDHEEAVSLADRVIVMNAGRIQQIGTPQEIFDRPVSPFVADFMGFSTFLHGVAGREENGLLPVACGSRTLLVRTDGRTDLAPGDACVLTIRSENIALAQETGENVVTGQVRSATYKGHTTRLEVSGCFEEPVYPAISEYAECKEGDTVSLYFPPERICVYKSTIGG
;
A
#
# COMPACT_ATOMS: atom_id res chain seq x y z
N HIS A 1 20.44 6.81 -5.24
CA HIS A 1 19.68 7.85 -4.61
C HIS A 1 18.33 8.12 -5.22
N ASP A 2 18.22 8.11 -6.53
CA ASP A 2 16.95 8.25 -7.21
C ASP A 2 16.61 6.95 -7.93
N HIS A 3 16.09 6.02 -7.15
CA HIS A 3 15.62 4.74 -7.69
C HIS A 3 14.53 4.94 -8.73
N GLU A 4 13.69 5.95 -8.57
CA GLU A 4 12.64 6.29 -9.52
C GLU A 4 13.18 6.79 -10.85
N GLU A 5 14.19 7.66 -10.85
CA GLU A 5 14.85 8.12 -12.09
C GLU A 5 15.61 6.99 -12.79
N ALA A 6 16.38 6.21 -12.03
CA ALA A 6 17.12 5.08 -12.59
C ALA A 6 16.20 4.03 -13.21
N VAL A 7 15.07 3.76 -12.54
CA VAL A 7 14.05 2.81 -13.00
C VAL A 7 13.35 3.31 -14.27
N SER A 8 13.04 4.60 -14.36
CA SER A 8 12.31 5.16 -15.51
C SER A 8 13.08 5.16 -16.83
N LEU A 9 14.40 5.11 -16.77
CA LEU A 9 15.29 5.16 -17.96
C LEU A 9 15.71 3.76 -18.44
N ALA A 10 15.42 2.71 -17.71
CA ALA A 10 15.86 1.37 -18.02
C ALA A 10 14.80 0.60 -18.83
N ASP A 11 15.24 -0.28 -19.73
CA ASP A 11 14.36 -1.24 -20.40
C ASP A 11 13.97 -2.39 -19.47
N ARG A 12 14.89 -2.79 -18.60
CA ARG A 12 14.70 -3.81 -17.57
C ARG A 12 15.42 -3.43 -16.28
N VAL A 13 14.83 -3.81 -15.19
CA VAL A 13 15.32 -3.56 -13.82
C VAL A 13 15.54 -4.89 -13.12
N ILE A 14 16.65 -4.99 -12.41
CA ILE A 14 16.95 -6.10 -11.51
C ILE A 14 17.07 -5.54 -10.09
N VAL A 15 16.19 -5.96 -9.20
CA VAL A 15 16.28 -5.63 -7.78
C VAL A 15 17.04 -6.73 -7.06
N MET A 16 18.07 -6.38 -6.32
CA MET A 16 18.92 -7.32 -5.58
C MET A 16 18.94 -6.98 -4.08
N ASN A 17 19.07 -7.99 -3.29
CA ASN A 17 19.29 -7.86 -1.85
C ASN A 17 20.27 -8.95 -1.36
N ALA A 18 21.29 -8.54 -0.64
CA ALA A 18 22.30 -9.44 -0.08
C ALA A 18 22.86 -10.45 -1.11
N GLY A 19 23.16 -9.97 -2.31
CA GLY A 19 23.69 -10.78 -3.40
C GLY A 19 22.68 -11.70 -4.11
N ARG A 20 21.41 -11.62 -3.75
CA ARG A 20 20.33 -12.40 -4.38
C ARG A 20 19.40 -11.53 -5.17
N ILE A 21 19.00 -12.01 -6.33
CA ILE A 21 17.99 -11.36 -7.15
C ILE A 21 16.62 -11.52 -6.48
N GLN A 22 15.93 -10.41 -6.29
CA GLN A 22 14.60 -10.35 -5.71
C GLN A 22 13.51 -10.30 -6.79
N GLN A 23 13.73 -9.47 -7.80
CA GLN A 23 12.80 -9.33 -8.92
C GLN A 23 13.54 -8.85 -10.16
N ILE A 24 13.08 -9.32 -11.32
CA ILE A 24 13.50 -8.84 -12.65
C ILE A 24 12.24 -8.51 -13.43
N GLY A 25 12.19 -7.34 -14.03
CA GLY A 25 11.04 -6.94 -14.83
C GLY A 25 11.25 -5.61 -15.54
N THR A 26 10.22 -5.16 -16.23
CA THR A 26 10.16 -3.79 -16.73
C THR A 26 10.02 -2.81 -15.57
N PRO A 27 10.39 -1.53 -15.76
CA PRO A 27 10.15 -0.50 -14.76
C PRO A 27 8.73 -0.51 -14.20
N GLN A 28 7.75 -0.59 -15.09
CA GLN A 28 6.34 -0.59 -14.72
C GLN A 28 5.96 -1.81 -13.88
N GLU A 29 6.44 -3.01 -14.25
CA GLU A 29 6.17 -4.23 -13.46
C GLU A 29 6.73 -4.14 -12.04
N ILE A 30 7.98 -3.66 -11.91
CA ILE A 30 8.63 -3.51 -10.60
C ILE A 30 7.89 -2.45 -9.75
N PHE A 31 7.46 -1.36 -10.40
CA PHE A 31 6.80 -0.23 -9.75
C PHE A 31 5.36 -0.55 -9.33
N ASP A 32 4.58 -1.18 -10.22
CA ASP A 32 3.17 -1.44 -9.99
C ASP A 32 2.91 -2.76 -9.25
N ARG A 33 3.82 -3.73 -9.43
CA ARG A 33 3.66 -5.10 -8.91
C ARG A 33 4.95 -5.63 -8.26
N PRO A 34 5.42 -5.00 -7.19
CA PRO A 34 6.55 -5.54 -6.43
C PRO A 34 6.19 -6.94 -5.91
N VAL A 35 7.13 -7.88 -6.02
CA VAL A 35 6.88 -9.30 -5.67
C VAL A 35 6.93 -9.58 -4.18
N SER A 36 7.42 -8.65 -3.39
CA SER A 36 7.58 -8.81 -1.95
C SER A 36 7.51 -7.47 -1.21
N PRO A 37 7.28 -7.49 0.11
CA PRO A 37 7.36 -6.28 0.93
C PRO A 37 8.72 -5.59 0.82
N PHE A 38 9.80 -6.35 0.70
CA PHE A 38 11.15 -5.80 0.51
C PHE A 38 11.23 -4.96 -0.78
N VAL A 39 10.77 -5.50 -1.91
CA VAL A 39 10.79 -4.78 -3.18
C VAL A 39 9.86 -3.56 -3.13
N ALA A 40 8.71 -3.69 -2.49
CA ALA A 40 7.77 -2.58 -2.30
C ALA A 40 8.41 -1.44 -1.51
N ASP A 41 9.03 -1.74 -0.37
CA ASP A 41 9.74 -0.75 0.46
C ASP A 41 10.89 -0.09 -0.33
N PHE A 42 11.68 -0.89 -1.01
CA PHE A 42 12.76 -0.39 -1.87
C PHE A 42 12.25 0.55 -2.97
N MET A 43 11.06 0.30 -3.52
CA MET A 43 10.40 1.13 -4.53
C MET A 43 9.60 2.30 -3.95
N GLY A 44 9.74 2.58 -2.66
CA GLY A 44 9.18 3.77 -2.02
C GLY A 44 7.75 3.63 -1.51
N PHE A 45 7.22 2.41 -1.40
CA PHE A 45 5.99 2.19 -0.65
C PHE A 45 6.23 2.49 0.82
N SER A 46 5.27 3.10 1.49
CA SER A 46 5.44 3.56 2.87
C SER A 46 4.35 3.06 3.82
N THR A 47 3.21 2.67 3.28
CA THR A 47 2.10 2.12 4.07
C THR A 47 2.18 0.60 4.03
N PHE A 48 2.40 -0.01 5.18
CA PHE A 48 2.43 -1.47 5.37
C PHE A 48 1.49 -1.82 6.52
N LEU A 49 0.50 -2.66 6.24
CA LEU A 49 -0.51 -3.07 7.18
C LEU A 49 -0.44 -4.59 7.40
N HIS A 50 -0.50 -5.01 8.66
CA HIS A 50 -0.57 -6.42 9.00
C HIS A 50 -2.04 -6.85 9.10
N GLY A 51 -2.34 -8.01 8.54
CA GLY A 51 -3.70 -8.52 8.54
C GLY A 51 -3.78 -10.04 8.46
N VAL A 52 -5.01 -10.52 8.46
CA VAL A 52 -5.34 -11.93 8.31
C VAL A 52 -6.28 -12.08 7.12
N ALA A 53 -5.90 -12.93 6.18
CA ALA A 53 -6.68 -13.20 4.98
C ALA A 53 -7.98 -13.95 5.33
N GLY A 54 -9.07 -13.53 4.71
CA GLY A 54 -10.32 -14.26 4.68
C GLY A 54 -10.44 -15.17 3.46
N ARG A 55 -11.67 -15.51 3.10
CA ARG A 55 -11.95 -16.28 1.88
C ARG A 55 -12.12 -15.34 0.70
N GLU A 56 -11.39 -15.61 -0.38
CA GLU A 56 -11.60 -14.89 -1.64
C GLU A 56 -12.97 -15.24 -2.23
N GLU A 57 -13.70 -14.20 -2.60
CA GLU A 57 -15.00 -14.32 -3.30
C GLU A 57 -15.06 -13.29 -4.44
N ASN A 58 -15.45 -13.75 -5.62
CA ASN A 58 -15.59 -12.89 -6.81
C ASN A 58 -14.33 -12.07 -7.15
N GLY A 59 -13.15 -12.64 -6.94
CA GLY A 59 -11.87 -11.97 -7.21
C GLY A 59 -11.45 -10.94 -6.17
N LEU A 60 -12.16 -10.86 -5.05
CA LEU A 60 -11.86 -9.98 -3.93
C LEU A 60 -11.51 -10.80 -2.68
N LEU A 61 -10.36 -10.49 -2.11
CA LEU A 61 -9.87 -11.07 -0.88
C LEU A 61 -10.15 -10.11 0.28
N PRO A 62 -11.01 -10.47 1.24
CA PRO A 62 -11.13 -9.68 2.46
C PRO A 62 -9.92 -9.92 3.36
N VAL A 63 -9.32 -8.85 3.86
CA VAL A 63 -8.22 -8.91 4.81
C VAL A 63 -8.58 -8.12 6.05
N ALA A 64 -8.61 -8.80 7.18
CA ALA A 64 -8.86 -8.18 8.48
C ALA A 64 -7.57 -7.53 9.01
N CYS A 65 -7.58 -6.22 9.12
CA CYS A 65 -6.51 -5.41 9.69
C CYS A 65 -6.98 -4.82 11.02
N GLY A 66 -6.79 -5.55 12.11
CA GLY A 66 -7.39 -5.22 13.41
C GLY A 66 -8.92 -5.28 13.34
N SER A 67 -9.58 -4.19 13.70
CA SER A 67 -11.05 -4.08 13.67
C SER A 67 -11.62 -3.68 12.29
N ARG A 68 -10.77 -3.46 11.30
CA ARG A 68 -11.16 -3.02 9.96
C ARG A 68 -10.90 -4.14 8.95
N THR A 69 -11.69 -4.16 7.89
CA THR A 69 -11.49 -5.09 6.76
C THR A 69 -11.27 -4.29 5.49
N LEU A 70 -10.20 -4.63 4.77
CA LEU A 70 -9.95 -4.13 3.41
C LEU A 70 -10.19 -5.25 2.41
N LEU A 71 -10.82 -4.91 1.30
CA LEU A 71 -10.95 -5.79 0.15
C LEU A 71 -9.79 -5.55 -0.81
N VAL A 72 -9.11 -6.62 -1.19
CA VAL A 72 -7.99 -6.61 -2.13
C VAL A 72 -8.41 -7.36 -3.39
N ARG A 73 -8.20 -6.76 -4.56
CA ARG A 73 -8.46 -7.44 -5.81
C ARG A 73 -7.32 -8.39 -6.15
N THR A 74 -7.61 -9.66 -6.14
CA THR A 74 -6.65 -10.74 -6.41
C THR A 74 -6.99 -11.52 -7.68
N ASP A 75 -8.25 -11.48 -8.12
CA ASP A 75 -8.75 -12.14 -9.33
C ASP A 75 -8.33 -13.63 -9.42
N GLY A 76 -8.38 -14.35 -8.28
CA GLY A 76 -8.01 -15.76 -8.19
C GLY A 76 -6.51 -16.04 -8.24
N ARG A 77 -5.67 -15.02 -8.11
CA ARG A 77 -4.20 -15.15 -8.19
C ARG A 77 -3.50 -15.13 -6.84
N THR A 78 -4.23 -15.30 -5.77
CA THR A 78 -3.65 -15.36 -4.43
C THR A 78 -3.32 -16.79 -4.03
N ASP A 79 -2.21 -16.96 -3.32
CA ASP A 79 -1.82 -18.19 -2.63
C ASP A 79 -2.24 -18.19 -1.15
N LEU A 80 -2.93 -17.13 -0.71
CA LEU A 80 -3.39 -16.98 0.66
C LEU A 80 -4.64 -17.83 0.91
N ALA A 81 -4.60 -18.60 1.97
CA ALA A 81 -5.75 -19.32 2.51
C ALA A 81 -6.40 -18.53 3.65
N PRO A 82 -7.72 -18.74 3.91
CA PRO A 82 -8.37 -18.15 5.08
C PRO A 82 -7.62 -18.44 6.37
N GLY A 83 -7.33 -17.40 7.15
CA GLY A 83 -6.55 -17.50 8.40
C GLY A 83 -5.05 -17.22 8.22
N ASP A 84 -4.54 -17.13 7.00
CA ASP A 84 -3.14 -16.81 6.79
C ASP A 84 -2.81 -15.38 7.19
N ALA A 85 -1.73 -15.21 7.92
CA ALA A 85 -1.17 -13.89 8.19
C ALA A 85 -0.59 -13.30 6.91
N CYS A 86 -0.84 -12.03 6.68
CA CYS A 86 -0.41 -11.35 5.48
C CYS A 86 -0.02 -9.89 5.75
N VAL A 87 0.68 -9.31 4.78
CA VAL A 87 1.06 -7.90 4.76
C VAL A 87 0.41 -7.25 3.54
N LEU A 88 -0.27 -6.14 3.77
CA LEU A 88 -0.79 -5.27 2.72
C LEU A 88 0.12 -4.07 2.55
N THR A 89 0.29 -3.63 1.32
CA THR A 89 0.96 -2.35 1.04
C THR A 89 0.28 -1.65 -0.13
N ILE A 90 0.35 -0.34 -0.11
CA ILE A 90 -0.21 0.52 -1.16
C ILE A 90 0.68 1.75 -1.31
N ARG A 91 0.85 2.22 -2.53
CA ARG A 91 1.59 3.47 -2.77
C ARG A 91 0.83 4.67 -2.22
N SER A 92 1.58 5.63 -1.70
CA SER A 92 1.02 6.85 -1.11
C SER A 92 0.08 7.61 -2.04
N GLU A 93 0.43 7.71 -3.32
CA GLU A 93 -0.38 8.38 -4.33
C GLU A 93 -1.65 7.64 -4.75
N ASN A 94 -1.77 6.36 -4.39
CA ASN A 94 -2.96 5.54 -4.66
C ASN A 94 -4.00 5.59 -3.53
N ILE A 95 -3.63 6.13 -2.37
CA ILE A 95 -4.58 6.37 -1.29
C ILE A 95 -5.26 7.72 -1.54
N ALA A 96 -6.56 7.71 -1.72
CA ALA A 96 -7.32 8.92 -2.05
C ALA A 96 -8.09 9.46 -0.85
N LEU A 97 -8.37 10.76 -0.86
CA LEU A 97 -9.36 11.33 0.06
C LEU A 97 -10.76 10.89 -0.37
N ALA A 98 -11.57 10.43 0.58
CA ALA A 98 -12.96 10.05 0.36
C ALA A 98 -13.90 11.09 0.98
N GLN A 99 -15.01 11.34 0.32
CA GLN A 99 -16.06 12.23 0.82
C GLN A 99 -17.23 11.46 1.46
N GLU A 100 -17.37 10.19 1.08
CA GLU A 100 -18.45 9.32 1.54
C GLU A 100 -17.91 8.06 2.20
N THR A 101 -18.71 7.46 3.07
CA THR A 101 -18.40 6.16 3.66
C THR A 101 -18.67 5.04 2.65
N GLY A 102 -17.93 3.96 2.73
CA GLY A 102 -18.11 2.84 1.81
C GLY A 102 -17.06 1.76 2.02
N GLU A 103 -17.04 0.80 1.10
CA GLU A 103 -16.00 -0.23 1.07
C GLU A 103 -14.62 0.42 0.93
N ASN A 104 -13.66 -0.10 1.68
CA ASN A 104 -12.28 0.39 1.68
C ASN A 104 -12.11 1.89 2.02
N VAL A 105 -13.10 2.47 2.68
CA VAL A 105 -13.02 3.82 3.23
C VAL A 105 -12.81 3.76 4.73
N VAL A 106 -11.75 4.37 5.20
CA VAL A 106 -11.35 4.35 6.60
C VAL A 106 -11.05 5.76 7.06
N THR A 107 -11.53 6.10 8.25
CA THR A 107 -11.34 7.44 8.84
C THR A 107 -10.21 7.43 9.85
N GLY A 108 -9.39 8.45 9.82
CA GLY A 108 -8.27 8.65 10.72
C GLY A 108 -7.99 10.12 10.99
N GLN A 109 -6.96 10.38 11.78
CA GLN A 109 -6.55 11.72 12.16
C GLN A 109 -5.16 12.03 11.58
N VAL A 110 -5.04 13.21 10.97
CA VAL A 110 -3.78 13.72 10.43
C VAL A 110 -2.84 14.05 11.57
N ARG A 111 -1.67 13.43 11.59
CA ARG A 111 -0.59 13.69 12.56
C ARG A 111 0.43 14.67 12.03
N SER A 112 0.70 14.63 10.74
CA SER A 112 1.57 15.58 10.07
C SER A 112 1.17 15.74 8.61
N ALA A 113 1.49 16.90 8.05
CA ALA A 113 1.31 17.21 6.64
C ALA A 113 2.60 17.87 6.13
N THR A 114 3.25 17.25 5.16
CA THR A 114 4.52 17.73 4.60
C THR A 114 4.37 17.99 3.11
N TYR A 115 4.54 19.24 2.73
CA TYR A 115 4.51 19.64 1.33
C TYR A 115 5.75 19.14 0.56
N LYS A 116 5.53 18.53 -0.59
CA LYS A 116 6.56 17.92 -1.44
C LYS A 116 6.61 18.51 -2.86
N GLY A 117 6.17 19.74 -3.02
CA GLY A 117 6.21 20.46 -4.30
C GLY A 117 4.93 20.30 -5.13
N HIS A 118 4.49 19.09 -5.39
CA HIS A 118 3.27 18.79 -6.16
C HIS A 118 2.20 18.05 -5.35
N THR A 119 2.60 17.51 -4.22
CA THR A 119 1.71 16.77 -3.33
C THR A 119 1.99 17.15 -1.89
N THR A 120 1.02 16.92 -1.03
CA THR A 120 1.20 16.94 0.41
C THR A 120 1.16 15.51 0.93
N ARG A 121 2.24 15.08 1.55
CA ARG A 121 2.31 13.79 2.23
C ARG A 121 1.76 13.91 3.63
N LEU A 122 0.77 13.09 3.94
CA LEU A 122 0.19 13.02 5.28
C LEU A 122 0.74 11.82 6.03
N GLU A 123 0.80 11.93 7.35
CA GLU A 123 0.81 10.81 8.27
C GLU A 123 -0.55 10.78 8.96
N VAL A 124 -1.28 9.67 8.80
CA VAL A 124 -2.64 9.51 9.34
C VAL A 124 -2.67 8.33 10.29
N SER A 125 -3.11 8.55 11.52
CA SER A 125 -3.27 7.51 12.54
C SER A 125 -4.73 7.22 12.82
N GLY A 126 -5.01 6.08 13.43
CA GLY A 126 -6.36 5.67 13.84
C GLY A 126 -7.16 4.95 12.76
N CYS A 127 -6.65 4.86 11.53
CA CYS A 127 -7.22 4.00 10.50
C CYS A 127 -7.02 2.52 10.86
N PHE A 128 -5.80 2.18 11.22
CA PHE A 128 -5.32 0.84 11.57
C PHE A 128 -4.38 0.94 12.77
N GLU A 129 -3.78 -0.16 13.20
CA GLU A 129 -2.72 -0.13 14.22
C GLU A 129 -1.50 0.65 13.71
N GLU A 130 -1.13 0.41 12.44
CA GLU A 130 -0.04 1.12 11.80
C GLU A 130 -0.55 2.46 11.21
N PRO A 131 0.30 3.47 11.16
CA PRO A 131 -0.02 4.71 10.45
C PRO A 131 -0.06 4.47 8.94
N VAL A 132 -0.81 5.31 8.24
CA VAL A 132 -0.87 5.32 6.78
C VAL A 132 -0.35 6.65 6.24
N TYR A 133 0.23 6.62 5.04
CA TYR A 133 0.96 7.74 4.46
C TYR A 133 0.43 8.10 3.07
N PRO A 134 -0.78 8.68 2.96
CA PRO A 134 -1.28 9.16 1.67
C PRO A 134 -0.51 10.37 1.17
N ALA A 135 -0.35 10.46 -0.14
CA ALA A 135 0.10 11.65 -0.84
C ALA A 135 -1.10 12.26 -1.59
N ILE A 136 -1.54 13.41 -1.12
CA ILE A 136 -2.72 14.10 -1.64
C ILE A 136 -2.31 15.27 -2.54
N SER A 137 -3.22 15.72 -3.40
CA SER A 137 -3.01 16.90 -4.24
C SER A 137 -2.67 18.13 -3.41
N GLU A 138 -1.82 18.99 -3.94
CA GLU A 138 -1.47 20.27 -3.33
C GLU A 138 -2.68 21.17 -3.03
N TYR A 139 -3.77 20.98 -3.77
CA TYR A 139 -5.02 21.75 -3.59
C TYR A 139 -5.89 21.24 -2.43
N ALA A 140 -5.55 20.11 -1.84
CA ALA A 140 -6.29 19.59 -0.70
C ALA A 140 -5.75 20.22 0.60
N GLU A 141 -6.57 21.00 1.26
CA GLU A 141 -6.23 21.64 2.53
C GLU A 141 -6.40 20.64 3.68
N CYS A 142 -5.33 19.90 4.00
CA CYS A 142 -5.28 19.05 5.19
C CYS A 142 -4.14 19.49 6.09
N LYS A 143 -4.43 19.58 7.37
CA LYS A 143 -3.46 19.99 8.40
C LYS A 143 -3.50 19.05 9.60
N GLU A 144 -2.47 19.12 10.42
CA GLU A 144 -2.40 18.39 11.68
C GLU A 144 -3.66 18.60 12.53
N GLY A 145 -4.20 17.51 13.02
CA GLY A 145 -5.43 17.48 13.83
C GLY A 145 -6.71 17.26 13.05
N ASP A 146 -6.69 17.41 11.73
CA ASP A 146 -7.88 17.16 10.91
C ASP A 146 -8.25 15.68 10.90
N THR A 147 -9.57 15.43 10.85
CA THR A 147 -10.11 14.09 10.59
C THR A 147 -10.32 13.93 9.09
N VAL A 148 -9.77 12.86 8.53
CA VAL A 148 -9.88 12.57 7.10
C VAL A 148 -10.41 11.16 6.88
N SER A 149 -11.17 10.98 5.81
CA SER A 149 -11.56 9.66 5.30
C SER A 149 -10.69 9.33 4.09
N LEU A 150 -10.14 8.12 4.08
CA LEU A 150 -9.21 7.65 3.05
C LEU A 150 -9.80 6.44 2.34
N TYR A 151 -9.70 6.43 1.02
CA TYR A 151 -10.12 5.34 0.16
C TYR A 151 -8.89 4.56 -0.33
N PHE A 152 -8.95 3.25 -0.17
CA PHE A 152 -7.94 2.29 -0.58
C PHE A 152 -8.46 1.48 -1.76
N PRO A 153 -8.15 1.84 -3.02
CA PRO A 153 -8.63 1.10 -4.18
C PRO A 153 -8.21 -0.38 -4.12
N PRO A 154 -9.15 -1.33 -4.20
CA PRO A 154 -8.83 -2.76 -4.08
C PRO A 154 -7.79 -3.24 -5.11
N GLU A 155 -7.80 -2.69 -6.31
CA GLU A 155 -6.88 -3.01 -7.40
C GLU A 155 -5.47 -2.46 -7.22
N ARG A 156 -5.27 -1.53 -6.28
CA ARG A 156 -3.98 -0.89 -6.00
C ARG A 156 -3.29 -1.42 -4.77
N ILE A 157 -3.96 -2.26 -4.00
CA ILE A 157 -3.39 -2.89 -2.81
C ILE A 157 -2.62 -4.13 -3.24
N CYS A 158 -1.38 -4.24 -2.80
CA CYS A 158 -0.58 -5.45 -2.91
C CYS A 158 -0.69 -6.25 -1.61
N VAL A 159 -0.80 -7.56 -1.72
CA VAL A 159 -0.89 -8.47 -0.56
C VAL A 159 0.16 -9.57 -0.67
N TYR A 160 0.81 -9.85 0.45
CA TYR A 160 1.86 -10.87 0.54
C TYR A 160 1.63 -11.75 1.75
N LYS A 161 1.86 -13.06 1.59
CA LYS A 161 1.85 -13.97 2.73
C LYS A 161 2.97 -13.57 3.69
N SER A 162 2.62 -13.44 4.97
CA SER A 162 3.62 -13.17 6.00
C SER A 162 4.43 -14.43 6.28
N THR A 163 5.76 -14.31 6.23
CA THR A 163 6.68 -15.39 6.56
C THR A 163 7.08 -15.38 8.04
N ILE A 164 6.44 -14.56 8.86
CA ILE A 164 6.64 -14.55 10.30
C ILE A 164 5.87 -15.71 10.91
N GLY A 165 6.49 -16.80 10.98
CA GLY A 165 6.00 -18.07 11.56
C GLY A 165 7.18 -18.97 11.79
N GLY A 166 8.24 -18.39 12.22
CA GLY A 166 9.42 -19.12 12.58
C GLY A 166 9.95 -18.61 13.88
#